data_1ba40a2d9cc0cc933681b340ec79ab88
#
_entry.id   1ba40a2d9cc0cc933681b340ec79ab88
#
_cell.length_a   1.000
_cell.length_b   1.000
_cell.length_c   1.000
_cell.angle_alpha   90.00
_cell.angle_beta   90.00
_cell.angle_gamma   90.00
#
_symmetry.space_group_name_H-M   'P 1'
#
loop_
_entity.id
_entity.type
_entity.pdbx_description
1 polymer ?
#
loop_
_entity_poly.entity_id
_entity_poly.type
_entity_poly.pdbx_seq_one_letter_code
_entity_poly.pdbx_strand_id
1 'polypeptide(L)'
;SYTGDISNINEITRIVKTSQPEIIFHLAAQALVKKSYSSPIETFKTNSLGSLNILIASEKSKKLKAIVMITSDKVYKNIEIKRGYKETDILMGNDPYSASKSCAELIINMYLKSYKKQKVNIGITRAGNVIGGGDWSQDRILPDLFKQWSKSKTLKIRNPNSTRPWQFILEPI
;
A
#
# COMPACT_ATOMS: atom_id res chain seq x y z
N SER A 1 19.02 9.61 -8.03
CA SER A 1 17.64 9.55 -7.50
C SER A 1 16.74 10.47 -8.31
N TYR A 2 15.44 10.16 -8.34
CA TYR A 2 14.41 10.97 -8.99
C TYR A 2 13.31 11.25 -7.95
N THR A 3 12.72 12.43 -8.02
CA THR A 3 11.55 12.81 -7.23
C THR A 3 10.37 13.00 -8.18
N GLY A 4 9.20 12.52 -7.79
CA GLY A 4 7.97 12.66 -8.56
C GLY A 4 6.75 12.18 -7.79
N ASP A 5 5.56 12.63 -8.19
CA ASP A 5 4.28 12.21 -7.64
C ASP A 5 3.70 11.06 -8.47
N ILE A 6 3.41 9.92 -7.83
CA ILE A 6 2.81 8.76 -8.50
C ILE A 6 1.42 9.05 -9.10
N SER A 7 0.73 10.08 -8.61
CA SER A 7 -0.54 10.53 -9.20
C SER A 7 -0.37 11.27 -10.54
N ASN A 8 0.87 11.65 -10.90
CA ASN A 8 1.19 12.31 -12.15
C ASN A 8 1.81 11.31 -13.15
N ILE A 9 1.00 10.80 -14.06
CA ILE A 9 1.42 9.81 -15.07
C ILE A 9 2.62 10.28 -15.91
N ASN A 10 2.70 11.57 -16.25
CA ASN A 10 3.78 12.09 -17.08
C ASN A 10 5.13 12.05 -16.35
N GLU A 11 5.15 12.43 -15.07
CA GLU A 11 6.37 12.33 -14.24
C GLU A 11 6.84 10.89 -14.10
N ILE A 12 5.96 9.98 -13.75
CA ILE A 12 6.31 8.57 -13.57
C ILE A 12 6.76 7.94 -14.88
N THR A 13 6.08 8.25 -16.00
CA THR A 13 6.49 7.78 -17.32
C THR A 13 7.89 8.26 -17.68
N ARG A 14 8.20 9.55 -17.43
CA ARG A 14 9.54 10.11 -17.65
C ARG A 14 10.59 9.41 -16.79
N ILE A 15 10.31 9.20 -15.49
CA ILE A 15 11.22 8.56 -14.54
C ILE A 15 11.52 7.11 -14.99
N VAL A 16 10.50 6.31 -15.28
CA VAL A 16 10.67 4.92 -15.71
C VAL A 16 11.41 4.84 -17.05
N LYS A 17 11.06 5.70 -18.02
CA LYS A 17 11.75 5.76 -19.32
C LYS A 17 13.22 6.12 -19.18
N THR A 18 13.58 7.00 -18.27
CA THR A 18 14.97 7.41 -18.05
C THR A 18 15.77 6.41 -17.25
N SER A 19 15.19 5.84 -16.18
CA SER A 19 15.90 4.93 -15.27
C SER A 19 16.00 3.50 -15.79
N GLN A 20 15.09 3.07 -16.69
CA GLN A 20 15.02 1.70 -17.25
C GLN A 20 15.17 0.62 -16.16
N PRO A 21 14.29 0.60 -15.12
CA PRO A 21 14.41 -0.34 -14.02
C PRO A 21 14.24 -1.79 -14.49
N GLU A 22 14.94 -2.72 -13.83
CA GLU A 22 14.73 -4.16 -13.99
C GLU A 22 13.65 -4.70 -13.05
N ILE A 23 13.50 -4.08 -11.88
CA ILE A 23 12.49 -4.42 -10.87
C ILE A 23 11.86 -3.13 -10.35
N ILE A 24 10.57 -3.14 -10.11
CA ILE A 24 9.84 -2.04 -9.45
C ILE A 24 9.22 -2.57 -8.16
N PHE A 25 9.57 -1.96 -7.02
CA PHE A 25 8.85 -2.13 -5.76
C PHE A 25 7.96 -0.91 -5.54
N HIS A 26 6.65 -1.08 -5.66
CA HIS A 26 5.68 0.00 -5.50
C HIS A 26 5.22 0.09 -4.05
N LEU A 27 5.95 0.87 -3.24
CA LEU A 27 5.62 1.13 -1.82
C LEU A 27 4.92 2.48 -1.61
N ALA A 28 4.93 3.35 -2.62
CA ALA A 28 4.37 4.69 -2.49
C ALA A 28 2.85 4.65 -2.28
N ALA A 29 2.38 5.26 -1.20
CA ALA A 29 0.96 5.31 -0.85
C ALA A 29 0.66 6.42 0.16
N GLN A 30 -0.59 6.90 0.19
CA GLN A 30 -1.13 7.55 1.38
C GLN A 30 -1.54 6.45 2.37
N ALA A 31 -0.75 6.26 3.45
CA ALA A 31 -0.82 5.09 4.33
C ALA A 31 -1.63 5.33 5.63
N LEU A 32 -2.09 6.56 5.90
CA LEU A 32 -2.72 6.94 7.15
C LEU A 32 -4.24 6.84 7.05
N VAL A 33 -4.83 5.88 7.77
CA VAL A 33 -6.30 5.66 7.78
C VAL A 33 -7.04 6.93 8.20
N LYS A 34 -6.58 7.63 9.26
CA LYS A 34 -7.25 8.85 9.71
C LYS A 34 -7.21 9.96 8.66
N LYS A 35 -6.07 10.15 7.98
CA LYS A 35 -5.95 11.11 6.87
C LYS A 35 -6.88 10.76 5.70
N SER A 36 -7.17 9.49 5.46
CA SER A 36 -8.06 9.09 4.37
C SER A 36 -9.50 9.59 4.54
N TYR A 37 -9.97 9.76 5.78
CA TYR A 37 -11.29 10.35 6.04
C TYR A 37 -11.35 11.86 5.75
N SER A 38 -10.29 12.59 6.05
CA SER A 38 -10.23 14.04 5.77
C SER A 38 -9.86 14.36 4.31
N SER A 39 -9.20 13.43 3.61
CA SER A 39 -8.72 13.61 2.24
C SER A 39 -8.98 12.36 1.39
N PRO A 40 -10.25 11.94 1.20
CA PRO A 40 -10.56 10.69 0.49
C PRO A 40 -10.16 10.75 -0.99
N ILE A 41 -10.40 11.86 -1.68
CA ILE A 41 -10.05 12.03 -3.10
C ILE A 41 -8.53 11.87 -3.30
N GLU A 42 -7.71 12.53 -2.50
CA GLU A 42 -6.26 12.40 -2.54
C GLU A 42 -5.82 10.95 -2.27
N THR A 43 -6.46 10.29 -1.30
CA THR A 43 -6.17 8.90 -0.95
C THR A 43 -6.42 7.95 -2.13
N PHE A 44 -7.56 8.06 -2.80
CA PHE A 44 -7.87 7.24 -3.98
C PHE A 44 -6.97 7.60 -5.17
N LYS A 45 -6.73 8.89 -5.40
CA LYS A 45 -5.83 9.35 -6.45
C LYS A 45 -4.43 8.76 -6.28
N THR A 46 -3.89 8.80 -5.07
CA THR A 46 -2.57 8.24 -4.78
C THR A 46 -2.57 6.71 -4.80
N ASN A 47 -3.46 6.06 -4.05
CA ASN A 47 -3.38 4.62 -3.85
C ASN A 47 -3.91 3.83 -5.05
N SER A 48 -5.02 4.25 -5.64
CA SER A 48 -5.66 3.51 -6.73
C SER A 48 -5.14 3.95 -8.10
N LEU A 49 -5.28 5.24 -8.44
CA LEU A 49 -4.80 5.75 -9.74
C LEU A 49 -3.29 5.77 -9.82
N GLY A 50 -2.58 6.08 -8.71
CA GLY A 50 -1.12 5.98 -8.65
C GLY A 50 -0.61 4.57 -8.96
N SER A 51 -1.29 3.53 -8.46
CA SER A 51 -0.96 2.15 -8.80
C SER A 51 -1.17 1.85 -10.30
N LEU A 52 -2.25 2.36 -10.89
CA LEU A 52 -2.46 2.26 -12.35
C LEU A 52 -1.35 2.97 -13.12
N ASN A 53 -0.98 4.18 -12.69
CA ASN A 53 0.08 4.96 -13.33
C ASN A 53 1.43 4.20 -13.33
N ILE A 54 1.79 3.55 -12.22
CA ILE A 54 2.99 2.72 -12.14
C ILE A 54 2.93 1.57 -13.18
N LEU A 55 1.79 0.89 -13.28
CA LEU A 55 1.61 -0.21 -14.24
C LEU A 55 1.74 0.28 -15.69
N ILE A 56 1.05 1.36 -16.05
CA ILE A 56 1.12 1.93 -17.42
C ILE A 56 2.52 2.47 -17.72
N ALA A 57 3.13 3.21 -16.78
CA ALA A 57 4.48 3.74 -16.97
C ALA A 57 5.54 2.63 -17.08
N SER A 58 5.33 1.51 -16.40
CA SER A 58 6.24 0.35 -16.41
C SER A 58 6.51 -0.18 -17.84
N GLU A 59 5.54 -0.02 -18.75
CA GLU A 59 5.68 -0.39 -20.17
C GLU A 59 6.80 0.36 -20.90
N LYS A 60 7.29 1.46 -20.35
CA LYS A 60 8.38 2.25 -20.92
C LYS A 60 9.78 1.72 -20.57
N SER A 61 9.89 0.75 -19.67
CA SER A 61 11.15 0.06 -19.41
C SER A 61 11.26 -1.19 -20.27
N LYS A 62 12.29 -1.25 -21.10
CA LYS A 62 12.63 -2.43 -21.91
C LYS A 62 13.34 -3.52 -21.10
N LYS A 63 13.83 -3.17 -19.89
CA LYS A 63 14.62 -4.06 -19.02
C LYS A 63 13.78 -4.68 -17.91
N LEU A 64 12.53 -4.27 -17.74
CA LEU A 64 11.69 -4.66 -16.63
C LEU A 64 11.38 -6.16 -16.64
N LYS A 65 11.61 -6.82 -15.52
CA LYS A 65 11.42 -8.25 -15.28
C LYS A 65 10.29 -8.52 -14.30
N ALA A 66 10.16 -7.67 -13.26
CA ALA A 66 9.18 -7.86 -12.20
C ALA A 66 8.69 -6.54 -11.59
N ILE A 67 7.45 -6.57 -11.09
CA ILE A 67 6.86 -5.50 -10.28
C ILE A 67 6.28 -6.14 -9.02
N VAL A 68 6.62 -5.60 -7.85
CA VAL A 68 6.00 -5.96 -6.57
C VAL A 68 5.08 -4.81 -6.13
N MET A 69 3.78 -5.08 -6.08
CA MET A 69 2.75 -4.12 -5.72
C MET A 69 2.34 -4.33 -4.26
N ILE A 70 2.72 -3.39 -3.39
CA ILE A 70 2.44 -3.50 -1.96
C ILE A 70 1.05 -2.92 -1.66
N THR A 71 0.14 -3.80 -1.21
CA THR A 71 -1.19 -3.41 -0.76
C THR A 71 -1.32 -3.50 0.77
N SER A 72 -2.29 -4.19 1.31
CA SER A 72 -2.52 -4.28 2.75
C SER A 72 -3.45 -5.45 3.07
N ASP A 73 -3.36 -6.02 4.27
CA ASP A 73 -4.34 -6.94 4.84
C ASP A 73 -5.75 -6.33 4.94
N LYS A 74 -5.85 -5.00 4.97
CA LYS A 74 -7.13 -4.27 5.07
C LYS A 74 -7.94 -4.24 3.77
N VAL A 75 -7.45 -4.85 2.70
CA VAL A 75 -8.20 -4.99 1.44
C VAL A 75 -9.36 -5.95 1.57
N TYR A 76 -9.30 -6.88 2.51
CA TYR A 76 -10.35 -7.89 2.70
C TYR A 76 -11.63 -7.31 3.29
N LYS A 77 -12.76 -7.90 2.92
CA LYS A 77 -14.02 -7.73 3.66
C LYS A 77 -13.83 -8.29 5.06
N ASN A 78 -13.78 -7.41 6.06
CA ASN A 78 -13.67 -7.86 7.45
C ASN A 78 -15.02 -8.44 7.92
N ILE A 79 -15.04 -9.75 8.10
CA ILE A 79 -16.19 -10.52 8.60
C ILE A 79 -15.87 -11.25 9.91
N GLU A 80 -14.77 -10.87 10.58
CA GLU A 80 -14.36 -11.38 11.90
C GLU A 80 -14.30 -12.93 11.99
N ILE A 81 -13.86 -13.57 10.89
CA ILE A 81 -13.72 -15.03 10.85
C ILE A 81 -12.55 -15.50 11.70
N LYS A 82 -12.67 -16.71 12.29
CA LYS A 82 -11.63 -17.28 13.16
C LYS A 82 -10.36 -17.71 12.42
N ARG A 83 -10.44 -18.02 11.12
CA ARG A 83 -9.26 -18.36 10.31
C ARG A 83 -8.56 -17.12 9.75
N GLY A 84 -7.32 -17.25 9.33
CA GLY A 84 -6.65 -16.24 8.51
C GLY A 84 -7.36 -16.02 7.16
N TYR A 85 -7.28 -14.79 6.63
CA TYR A 85 -7.74 -14.49 5.26
C TYR A 85 -6.83 -15.15 4.23
N LYS A 86 -7.42 -15.51 3.08
CA LYS A 86 -6.73 -16.09 1.92
C LYS A 86 -6.82 -15.13 0.74
N GLU A 87 -5.96 -15.31 -0.23
CA GLU A 87 -5.89 -14.46 -1.44
C GLU A 87 -7.20 -14.47 -2.25
N THR A 88 -8.01 -15.54 -2.10
CA THR A 88 -9.31 -15.71 -2.77
C THR A 88 -10.48 -15.08 -2.02
N ASP A 89 -10.27 -14.57 -0.80
CA ASP A 89 -11.34 -13.94 -0.03
C ASP A 89 -11.72 -12.58 -0.63
N ILE A 90 -12.97 -12.16 -0.37
CA ILE A 90 -13.57 -10.98 -0.98
C ILE A 90 -12.82 -9.70 -0.59
N LEU A 91 -12.46 -8.91 -1.59
CA LEU A 91 -11.88 -7.58 -1.42
C LEU A 91 -12.99 -6.54 -1.22
N MET A 92 -13.07 -5.96 -0.03
CA MET A 92 -14.08 -4.94 0.30
C MET A 92 -13.65 -4.17 1.55
N GLY A 93 -12.73 -3.23 1.39
CA GLY A 93 -12.33 -2.34 2.50
C GLY A 93 -13.45 -1.39 2.92
N ASN A 94 -13.63 -1.20 4.23
CA ASN A 94 -14.77 -0.48 4.81
C ASN A 94 -14.48 1.00 5.16
N ASP A 95 -13.25 1.45 5.01
CA ASP A 95 -12.85 2.85 5.20
C ASP A 95 -12.16 3.38 3.92
N PRO A 96 -12.01 4.70 3.75
CA PRO A 96 -11.45 5.24 2.49
C PRO A 96 -10.04 4.73 2.16
N TYR A 97 -9.19 4.48 3.16
CA TYR A 97 -7.86 3.88 2.95
C TYR A 97 -8.00 2.43 2.46
N SER A 98 -8.72 1.62 3.22
CA SER A 98 -8.91 0.19 2.91
C SER A 98 -9.58 0.00 1.55
N ALA A 99 -10.63 0.80 1.25
CA ALA A 99 -11.30 0.81 -0.04
C ALA A 99 -10.35 1.20 -1.18
N SER A 100 -9.50 2.23 -0.99
CA SER A 100 -8.53 2.63 -2.01
C SER A 100 -7.49 1.54 -2.31
N LYS A 101 -7.08 0.77 -1.30
CA LYS A 101 -6.19 -0.39 -1.47
C LYS A 101 -6.91 -1.57 -2.14
N SER A 102 -8.18 -1.81 -1.81
CA SER A 102 -9.01 -2.81 -2.53
C SER A 102 -9.15 -2.44 -4.01
N CYS A 103 -9.44 -1.17 -4.31
CA CYS A 103 -9.49 -0.67 -5.69
C CYS A 103 -8.15 -0.82 -6.42
N ALA A 104 -7.01 -0.58 -5.75
CA ALA A 104 -5.69 -0.81 -6.34
C ALA A 104 -5.53 -2.27 -6.76
N GLU A 105 -5.93 -3.24 -5.94
CA GLU A 105 -5.86 -4.67 -6.31
C GLU A 105 -6.79 -5.03 -7.47
N LEU A 106 -8.00 -4.47 -7.52
CA LEU A 106 -8.89 -4.66 -8.66
C LEU A 106 -8.26 -4.13 -9.96
N ILE A 107 -7.60 -2.96 -9.89
CA ILE A 107 -6.86 -2.37 -11.00
C ILE A 107 -5.70 -3.27 -11.43
N ILE A 108 -4.91 -3.79 -10.50
CA ILE A 108 -3.79 -4.70 -10.80
C ILE A 108 -4.31 -5.98 -11.46
N ASN A 109 -5.38 -6.56 -10.92
CA ASN A 109 -5.99 -7.76 -11.48
C ASN A 109 -6.58 -7.52 -12.89
N MET A 110 -7.22 -6.38 -13.11
CA MET A 110 -7.67 -5.95 -14.44
C MET A 110 -6.49 -5.84 -15.40
N TYR A 111 -5.41 -5.18 -14.99
CA TYR A 111 -4.21 -5.01 -15.79
C TYR A 111 -3.59 -6.36 -16.19
N LEU A 112 -3.42 -7.27 -15.24
CA LEU A 112 -2.91 -8.63 -15.48
C LEU A 112 -3.74 -9.42 -16.49
N LYS A 113 -5.07 -9.24 -16.48
CA LYS A 113 -5.98 -9.95 -17.40
C LYS A 113 -6.07 -9.31 -18.77
N SER A 114 -6.00 -7.99 -18.86
CA SER A 114 -6.28 -7.22 -20.09
C SER A 114 -5.03 -6.90 -20.89
N TYR A 115 -3.88 -6.72 -20.24
CA TYR A 115 -2.62 -6.32 -20.88
C TYR A 115 -1.67 -7.51 -21.06
N LYS A 116 -2.13 -8.54 -21.75
CA LYS A 116 -1.43 -9.84 -21.94
C LYS A 116 -0.08 -9.77 -22.69
N LYS A 117 0.27 -8.64 -23.28
CA LYS A 117 1.50 -8.51 -24.09
C LYS A 117 2.77 -8.36 -23.26
N GLN A 118 2.68 -8.15 -21.95
CA GLN A 118 3.85 -7.95 -21.12
C GLN A 118 4.36 -9.26 -20.52
N LYS A 119 5.64 -9.53 -20.76
CA LYS A 119 6.40 -10.65 -20.14
C LYS A 119 6.89 -10.29 -18.73
N VAL A 120 6.26 -9.31 -18.06
CA VAL A 120 6.67 -8.84 -16.75
C VAL A 120 5.87 -9.57 -15.67
N ASN A 121 6.57 -10.16 -14.71
CA ASN A 121 5.95 -10.79 -13.55
C ASN A 121 5.44 -9.73 -12.58
N ILE A 122 4.17 -9.78 -12.20
CA ILE A 122 3.57 -8.86 -11.25
C ILE A 122 3.07 -9.64 -10.04
N GLY A 123 3.63 -9.35 -8.86
CA GLY A 123 3.20 -9.89 -7.57
C GLY A 123 2.47 -8.85 -6.73
N ILE A 124 1.45 -9.27 -5.99
CA ILE A 124 0.75 -8.46 -5.00
C ILE A 124 1.12 -8.98 -3.61
N THR A 125 1.50 -8.07 -2.70
CA THR A 125 1.77 -8.43 -1.31
C THR A 125 0.80 -7.70 -0.37
N ARG A 126 0.31 -8.40 0.66
CA ARG A 126 -0.66 -7.91 1.63
C ARG A 126 -0.08 -8.02 3.02
N ALA A 127 0.75 -7.06 3.42
CA ALA A 127 1.30 -7.03 4.76
C ALA A 127 0.26 -6.54 5.78
N GLY A 128 0.32 -7.08 7.00
CA GLY A 128 -0.45 -6.61 8.14
C GLY A 128 0.14 -5.35 8.77
N ASN A 129 0.13 -5.28 10.09
CA ASN A 129 0.75 -4.17 10.81
C ASN A 129 2.27 -4.39 10.88
N VAL A 130 3.02 -3.55 10.20
CA VAL A 130 4.49 -3.63 10.13
C VAL A 130 5.11 -2.73 11.20
N ILE A 131 6.11 -3.27 11.92
CA ILE A 131 6.90 -2.55 12.92
C ILE A 131 8.31 -2.38 12.41
N GLY A 132 8.83 -1.14 12.44
CA GLY A 132 10.21 -0.83 12.06
C GLY A 132 10.64 0.51 12.63
N GLY A 133 11.94 0.76 12.62
CA GLY A 133 12.47 2.06 13.00
C GLY A 133 12.08 3.17 12.02
N GLY A 134 12.05 4.44 12.52
CA GLY A 134 11.82 5.62 11.67
C GLY A 134 10.35 5.99 11.43
N ASP A 135 9.36 5.19 11.83
CA ASP A 135 7.95 5.58 11.75
C ASP A 135 7.55 6.43 12.97
N TRP A 136 7.34 7.71 12.73
CA TRP A 136 6.87 8.67 13.73
C TRP A 136 5.49 9.26 13.36
N SER A 137 4.74 8.58 12.49
CA SER A 137 3.43 9.02 12.03
C SER A 137 2.45 9.15 13.20
N GLN A 138 1.57 10.15 13.11
CA GLN A 138 0.52 10.36 14.11
C GLN A 138 -0.58 9.28 14.02
N ASP A 139 -1.29 9.09 15.12
CA ASP A 139 -2.41 8.16 15.23
C ASP A 139 -2.04 6.67 14.98
N ARG A 140 -0.77 6.33 15.13
CA ARG A 140 -0.27 4.97 15.15
C ARG A 140 0.11 4.56 16.57
N ILE A 141 -0.35 3.39 17.01
CA ILE A 141 -0.25 2.97 18.40
C ILE A 141 1.20 2.94 18.91
N LEU A 142 2.15 2.40 18.16
CA LEU A 142 3.55 2.29 18.61
C LEU A 142 4.26 3.66 18.65
N PRO A 143 4.26 4.49 17.59
CA PRO A 143 4.78 5.85 17.65
C PRO A 143 4.16 6.69 18.77
N ASP A 144 2.85 6.60 18.96
CA ASP A 144 2.17 7.34 20.00
C ASP A 144 2.54 6.83 21.40
N LEU A 145 2.71 5.52 21.58
CA LEU A 145 3.18 4.91 22.82
C LEU A 145 4.59 5.43 23.19
N PHE A 146 5.54 5.36 22.27
CA PHE A 146 6.90 5.86 22.52
C PHE A 146 6.94 7.36 22.81
N LYS A 147 6.17 8.17 22.07
CA LYS A 147 6.05 9.61 22.30
C LYS A 147 5.45 9.96 23.68
N GLN A 148 4.46 9.19 24.15
CA GLN A 148 3.87 9.39 25.47
C GLN A 148 4.80 8.89 26.58
N TRP A 149 5.38 7.71 26.39
CA TRP A 149 6.31 7.12 27.35
C TRP A 149 7.54 8.02 27.58
N SER A 150 8.16 8.56 26.53
CA SER A 150 9.30 9.48 26.66
C SER A 150 8.97 10.76 27.42
N LYS A 151 7.68 11.11 27.57
CA LYS A 151 7.19 12.25 28.33
C LYS A 151 6.60 11.85 29.69
N SER A 152 6.78 10.62 30.12
CA SER A 152 6.17 10.05 31.35
C SER A 152 4.64 10.24 31.41
N LYS A 153 3.96 10.18 30.23
CA LYS A 153 2.51 10.33 30.11
C LYS A 153 1.84 9.00 29.79
N THR A 154 0.60 8.83 30.24
CA THR A 154 -0.21 7.66 29.96
C THR A 154 -0.78 7.72 28.54
N LEU A 155 -0.65 6.63 27.78
CA LEU A 155 -1.30 6.48 26.48
C LEU A 155 -2.77 6.07 26.67
N LYS A 156 -3.68 6.81 26.06
CA LYS A 156 -5.09 6.42 25.98
C LYS A 156 -5.31 5.57 24.73
N ILE A 157 -5.57 4.28 24.92
CA ILE A 157 -5.87 3.34 23.82
C ILE A 157 -7.35 3.43 23.44
N ARG A 158 -7.63 3.68 22.16
CA ARG A 158 -9.01 3.86 21.65
C ARG A 158 -9.79 2.54 21.57
N ASN A 159 -9.13 1.47 21.15
CA ASN A 159 -9.73 0.13 20.95
C ASN A 159 -8.86 -0.95 21.62
N PRO A 160 -8.93 -1.10 22.95
CA PRO A 160 -8.01 -1.97 23.69
C PRO A 160 -8.18 -3.46 23.38
N ASN A 161 -9.37 -3.87 22.93
CA ASN A 161 -9.68 -5.28 22.62
C ASN A 161 -9.39 -5.67 21.16
N SER A 162 -8.90 -4.72 20.32
CA SER A 162 -8.56 -5.02 18.94
C SER A 162 -7.27 -5.80 18.83
N THR A 163 -7.30 -6.93 18.12
CA THR A 163 -6.11 -7.70 17.74
C THR A 163 -5.52 -7.18 16.43
N ARG A 164 -4.22 -7.38 16.23
CA ARG A 164 -3.52 -6.97 15.00
C ARG A 164 -2.41 -7.98 14.67
N PRO A 165 -2.23 -8.33 13.38
CA PRO A 165 -1.13 -9.17 12.93
C PRO A 165 0.15 -8.32 12.83
N TRP A 166 0.92 -8.25 13.91
CA TRP A 166 2.18 -7.51 13.94
C TRP A 166 3.31 -8.31 13.32
N GLN A 167 4.09 -7.66 12.45
CA GLN A 167 5.27 -8.21 11.81
C GLN A 167 6.44 -7.24 11.90
N PHE A 168 7.65 -7.76 12.06
CA PHE A 168 8.85 -6.94 11.93
C PHE A 168 9.10 -6.62 10.45
N ILE A 169 9.59 -5.42 10.16
CA ILE A 169 9.73 -4.90 8.77
C ILE A 169 10.51 -5.84 7.85
N LEU A 170 11.48 -6.58 8.36
CA LEU A 170 12.27 -7.51 7.54
C LEU A 170 11.54 -8.81 7.17
N GLU A 171 10.35 -9.08 7.73
CA GLU A 171 9.56 -10.27 7.35
C GLU A 171 8.78 -10.07 6.04
N PRO A 172 8.12 -8.91 5.79
CA PRO A 172 7.39 -8.69 4.55
C PRO A 172 8.26 -8.20 3.39
N ILE A 173 9.54 -7.89 3.61
CA ILE A 173 10.48 -7.47 2.56
C ILE A 173 11.19 -8.69 1.99
#